data_1b2142c0439e7f3597274bc61fa1e99e
#
_entry.id   1b2142c0439e7f3597274bc61fa1e99e
#
_cell.length_a   1.000
_cell.length_b   1.000
_cell.length_c   1.000
_cell.angle_alpha   90.00
_cell.angle_beta   90.00
_cell.angle_gamma   90.00
#
_symmetry.space_group_name_H-M   'P 1'
#
loop_
_entity.id
_entity.type
_entity.pdbx_description
1 polymer ?
#
loop_
_entity_poly.entity_id
_entity_poly.type
_entity_poly.pdbx_seq_one_letter_code
_entity_poly.pdbx_strand_id
1 'polypeptide(L)'
;MSLSETDYSARMIGPEVLERGREQIITLEISTLGALAAPTALGSSVSLLKPGGAFVFESQPIVVVGSAATYTIPAGSLPDTLDLGVLYQLRWSLVLPDGTTRTFRRSCSLARFQMVLPVADEDIIDGEYPDLLDQLAEYSDSLDKWLYAAKRDVLRELAKKNQWPETIIDPGDLYELIRQRCMWRIFKFLATRSPQGGDTNYAEAKREHGELYQLEWATLSARFDRDLDGLADDETRESVRRVIHPGGAPQRRRSRDPRW
;
A
#
# COMPACT_ATOMS: atom_id res chain seq x y z
N MET A 1 -23.97 10.20 -38.92
CA MET A 1 -23.94 10.69 -37.54
C MET A 1 -23.08 9.72 -36.74
N SER A 2 -21.86 10.09 -36.41
CA SER A 2 -21.01 9.28 -35.56
C SER A 2 -21.59 9.38 -34.14
N LEU A 3 -22.04 8.26 -33.61
CA LEU A 3 -22.39 8.16 -32.20
C LEU A 3 -21.12 8.53 -31.42
N SER A 4 -21.16 9.62 -30.65
CA SER A 4 -20.08 9.98 -29.74
C SER A 4 -19.91 8.81 -28.78
N GLU A 5 -18.77 8.15 -28.84
CA GLU A 5 -18.42 7.12 -27.87
C GLU A 5 -18.55 7.70 -26.46
N THR A 6 -19.51 7.20 -25.69
CA THR A 6 -19.72 7.63 -24.32
C THR A 6 -18.47 7.28 -23.52
N ASP A 7 -17.81 8.30 -22.99
CA ASP A 7 -16.55 8.10 -22.30
C ASP A 7 -16.82 7.70 -20.83
N TYR A 8 -16.61 6.42 -20.54
CA TYR A 8 -16.76 5.88 -19.19
C TYR A 8 -15.41 5.81 -18.51
N SER A 9 -15.37 6.31 -17.30
CA SER A 9 -14.24 6.17 -16.38
C SER A 9 -14.61 5.26 -15.22
N ALA A 10 -13.61 4.60 -14.65
CA ALA A 10 -13.81 3.69 -13.54
C ALA A 10 -12.83 4.01 -12.40
N ARG A 11 -13.34 4.06 -11.18
CA ARG A 11 -12.56 4.26 -9.95
C ARG A 11 -12.74 3.05 -9.05
N MET A 12 -11.63 2.43 -8.64
CA MET A 12 -11.66 1.40 -7.60
C MET A 12 -11.87 2.05 -6.23
N ILE A 13 -12.87 1.55 -5.50
CA ILE A 13 -13.15 1.90 -4.11
C ILE A 13 -12.84 0.65 -3.30
N GLY A 14 -11.90 0.74 -2.37
CA GLY A 14 -11.53 -0.40 -1.54
C GLY A 14 -10.04 -0.73 -1.63
N PRO A 15 -9.64 -1.89 -1.13
CA PRO A 15 -8.24 -2.19 -0.95
C PRO A 15 -7.51 -2.36 -2.28
N GLU A 16 -6.41 -1.64 -2.45
CA GLU A 16 -5.44 -1.88 -3.52
C GLU A 16 -4.59 -3.13 -3.22
N VAL A 17 -4.62 -3.57 -1.97
CA VAL A 17 -3.91 -4.75 -1.46
C VAL A 17 -4.95 -5.78 -1.04
N LEU A 18 -4.93 -6.93 -1.69
CA LEU A 18 -5.76 -8.08 -1.34
C LEU A 18 -5.07 -8.90 -0.26
N GLU A 19 -5.83 -9.34 0.73
CA GLU A 19 -5.32 -10.19 1.82
C GLU A 19 -5.56 -11.66 1.50
N ARG A 20 -4.52 -12.47 1.63
CA ARG A 20 -4.59 -13.90 1.38
C ARG A 20 -5.36 -14.60 2.50
N GLY A 21 -6.23 -15.55 2.13
CA GLY A 21 -6.99 -16.35 3.11
C GLY A 21 -8.14 -15.62 3.81
N ARG A 22 -8.45 -14.37 3.43
CA ARG A 22 -9.52 -13.56 4.06
C ARG A 22 -10.62 -13.21 3.09
N GLU A 23 -11.85 -13.21 3.59
CA GLU A 23 -12.97 -12.64 2.85
C GLU A 23 -12.85 -11.12 2.78
N GLN A 24 -13.04 -10.57 1.58
CA GLN A 24 -12.92 -9.13 1.36
C GLN A 24 -13.76 -8.65 0.19
N ILE A 25 -14.20 -7.41 0.27
CA ILE A 25 -15.06 -6.80 -0.73
C ILE A 25 -14.22 -5.86 -1.59
N ILE A 26 -14.33 -6.03 -2.91
CA ILE A 26 -13.78 -5.12 -3.89
C ILE A 26 -14.91 -4.42 -4.63
N THR A 27 -14.73 -3.13 -4.89
CA THR A 27 -15.77 -2.29 -5.50
C THR A 27 -15.17 -1.44 -6.60
N LEU A 28 -15.89 -1.36 -7.73
CA LEU A 28 -15.55 -0.49 -8.84
C LEU A 28 -16.72 0.45 -9.11
N GLU A 29 -16.50 1.75 -8.98
CA GLU A 29 -17.46 2.79 -9.28
C GLU A 29 -17.27 3.27 -10.73
N ILE A 30 -18.38 3.42 -11.44
CA ILE A 30 -18.38 3.85 -12.82
C ILE A 30 -18.96 5.25 -12.94
N SER A 31 -18.33 6.08 -13.75
CA SER A 31 -18.81 7.41 -14.07
C SER A 31 -18.68 7.71 -15.57
N THR A 32 -19.56 8.56 -16.06
CA THR A 32 -19.53 9.12 -17.41
C THR A 32 -19.73 10.62 -17.34
N LEU A 33 -18.85 11.40 -17.99
CA LEU A 33 -18.88 12.86 -17.97
C LEU A 33 -19.00 13.48 -16.56
N GLY A 34 -18.42 12.78 -15.55
CA GLY A 34 -18.46 13.22 -14.15
C GLY A 34 -19.75 12.81 -13.39
N ALA A 35 -20.75 12.24 -14.06
CA ALA A 35 -21.92 11.69 -13.41
C ALA A 35 -21.77 10.18 -13.18
N LEU A 36 -22.32 9.68 -12.06
CA LEU A 36 -22.31 8.27 -11.73
C LEU A 36 -23.18 7.47 -12.72
N ALA A 37 -22.67 6.32 -13.17
CA ALA A 37 -23.35 5.45 -14.11
C ALA A 37 -23.49 4.04 -13.52
N ALA A 38 -24.70 3.50 -13.46
CA ALA A 38 -24.96 2.16 -12.94
C ALA A 38 -24.73 1.09 -14.02
N PRO A 39 -23.76 0.19 -13.84
CA PRO A 39 -23.63 -0.97 -14.74
C PRO A 39 -24.78 -1.97 -14.51
N THR A 40 -24.96 -2.89 -15.45
CA THR A 40 -25.93 -3.98 -15.31
C THR A 40 -25.24 -5.20 -14.70
N ALA A 41 -25.83 -5.81 -13.68
CA ALA A 41 -25.26 -7.02 -13.07
C ALA A 41 -25.26 -8.21 -14.02
N LEU A 42 -26.36 -8.38 -14.78
CA LEU A 42 -26.48 -9.46 -15.75
C LEU A 42 -25.45 -9.32 -16.87
N GLY A 43 -24.65 -10.35 -17.07
CA GLY A 43 -23.57 -10.37 -18.08
C GLY A 43 -22.29 -9.65 -17.65
N SER A 44 -22.28 -9.02 -16.47
CA SER A 44 -21.08 -8.42 -15.89
C SER A 44 -20.34 -9.39 -14.98
N SER A 45 -19.02 -9.31 -14.99
CA SER A 45 -18.17 -10.22 -14.21
C SER A 45 -16.85 -9.58 -13.80
N VAL A 46 -16.20 -10.21 -12.84
CA VAL A 46 -14.85 -9.87 -12.41
C VAL A 46 -13.95 -11.11 -12.45
N SER A 47 -12.69 -10.89 -12.78
CA SER A 47 -11.64 -11.92 -12.77
C SER A 47 -10.40 -11.38 -12.07
N LEU A 48 -9.65 -12.25 -11.41
CA LEU A 48 -8.33 -11.94 -10.87
C LEU A 48 -7.28 -12.75 -11.62
N LEU A 49 -6.25 -12.07 -12.11
CA LEU A 49 -5.14 -12.66 -12.83
C LEU A 49 -3.87 -12.57 -12.00
N LYS A 50 -3.06 -13.63 -12.04
CA LYS A 50 -1.68 -13.65 -11.51
C LYS A 50 -0.76 -12.79 -12.38
N PRO A 51 0.42 -12.41 -11.86
CA PRO A 51 1.54 -12.01 -12.69
C PRO A 51 1.78 -13.08 -13.77
N GLY A 52 1.82 -12.66 -15.05
CA GLY A 52 1.92 -13.60 -16.17
C GLY A 52 0.59 -14.03 -16.81
N GLY A 53 -0.56 -13.57 -16.29
CA GLY A 53 -1.84 -13.63 -16.97
C GLY A 53 -2.71 -14.87 -16.71
N ALA A 54 -2.26 -15.82 -15.92
CA ALA A 54 -3.10 -16.95 -15.48
C ALA A 54 -4.17 -16.49 -14.49
N PHE A 55 -5.37 -17.08 -14.57
CA PHE A 55 -6.46 -16.76 -13.67
C PHE A 55 -6.25 -17.36 -12.28
N VAL A 56 -6.52 -16.56 -11.24
CA VAL A 56 -6.77 -17.04 -9.89
C VAL A 56 -8.23 -17.45 -9.77
N PHE A 57 -9.13 -16.56 -10.23
CA PHE A 57 -10.53 -16.86 -10.48
C PHE A 57 -10.99 -16.13 -11.77
N GLU A 58 -11.93 -16.70 -12.46
CA GLU A 58 -12.40 -16.20 -13.75
C GLU A 58 -13.91 -15.95 -13.75
N SER A 59 -14.32 -14.84 -14.36
CA SER A 59 -15.71 -14.51 -14.69
C SER A 59 -16.72 -14.68 -13.55
N GLN A 60 -16.32 -14.26 -12.33
CA GLN A 60 -17.22 -14.31 -11.19
C GLN A 60 -18.33 -13.27 -11.31
N PRO A 61 -19.59 -13.62 -11.02
CA PRO A 61 -20.70 -12.69 -11.10
C PRO A 61 -20.55 -11.57 -10.05
N ILE A 62 -20.95 -10.38 -10.42
CA ILE A 62 -20.90 -9.21 -9.56
C ILE A 62 -22.28 -8.84 -9.02
N VAL A 63 -22.30 -8.07 -7.94
CA VAL A 63 -23.48 -7.37 -7.43
C VAL A 63 -23.36 -5.90 -7.78
N VAL A 64 -24.45 -5.28 -8.20
CA VAL A 64 -24.50 -3.85 -8.49
C VAL A 64 -25.33 -3.16 -7.43
N VAL A 65 -24.71 -2.15 -6.78
CA VAL A 65 -25.36 -1.30 -5.79
C VAL A 65 -25.18 0.15 -6.22
N GLY A 66 -26.27 0.75 -6.72
CA GLY A 66 -26.19 2.09 -7.31
C GLY A 66 -25.28 2.11 -8.54
N SER A 67 -24.24 2.92 -8.51
CA SER A 67 -23.22 3.04 -9.56
C SER A 67 -22.01 2.12 -9.35
N ALA A 68 -22.00 1.33 -8.30
CA ALA A 68 -20.89 0.51 -7.90
C ALA A 68 -21.10 -0.96 -8.28
N ALA A 69 -20.12 -1.52 -8.99
CA ALA A 69 -19.97 -2.95 -9.21
C ALA A 69 -19.16 -3.55 -8.07
N THR A 70 -19.74 -4.48 -7.34
CA THR A 70 -19.15 -5.04 -6.12
C THR A 70 -19.00 -6.55 -6.24
N TYR A 71 -17.91 -7.09 -5.75
CA TYR A 71 -17.68 -8.53 -5.63
C TYR A 71 -17.05 -8.86 -4.27
N THR A 72 -17.62 -9.85 -3.60
CA THR A 72 -17.02 -10.41 -2.38
C THR A 72 -16.10 -11.55 -2.77
N ILE A 73 -14.80 -11.39 -2.55
CA ILE A 73 -13.80 -12.45 -2.72
C ILE A 73 -13.93 -13.37 -1.51
N PRO A 74 -14.34 -14.63 -1.67
CA PRO A 74 -14.37 -15.57 -0.55
C PRO A 74 -12.98 -15.88 -0.01
N ALA A 75 -12.84 -16.14 1.28
CA ALA A 75 -11.56 -16.45 1.93
C ALA A 75 -10.78 -17.57 1.22
N GLY A 76 -11.47 -18.63 0.76
CA GLY A 76 -10.84 -19.75 0.05
C GLY A 76 -10.40 -19.46 -1.39
N SER A 77 -10.79 -18.32 -1.96
CA SER A 77 -10.42 -17.95 -3.35
C SER A 77 -8.99 -17.44 -3.50
N LEU A 78 -8.35 -17.06 -2.40
CA LEU A 78 -6.97 -16.61 -2.34
C LEU A 78 -6.17 -17.56 -1.41
N PRO A 79 -5.86 -18.79 -1.87
CA PRO A 79 -5.20 -19.79 -1.03
C PRO A 79 -3.74 -19.42 -0.74
N ASP A 80 -3.19 -20.03 0.30
CA ASP A 80 -1.82 -19.83 0.76
C ASP A 80 -0.74 -20.25 -0.25
N THR A 81 -1.14 -20.99 -1.28
CA THR A 81 -0.25 -21.37 -2.39
C THR A 81 -0.03 -20.27 -3.44
N LEU A 82 -0.72 -19.13 -3.32
CA LEU A 82 -0.49 -18.00 -4.20
C LEU A 82 0.74 -17.21 -3.74
N ASP A 83 1.57 -16.82 -4.70
CA ASP A 83 2.72 -15.96 -4.42
C ASP A 83 2.27 -14.59 -3.93
N LEU A 84 2.88 -14.10 -2.87
CA LEU A 84 2.68 -12.72 -2.42
C LEU A 84 3.41 -11.76 -3.35
N GLY A 85 2.90 -10.53 -3.46
CA GLY A 85 3.55 -9.49 -4.21
C GLY A 85 2.63 -8.66 -5.09
N VAL A 86 3.25 -7.89 -5.95
CA VAL A 86 2.61 -6.93 -6.87
C VAL A 86 2.30 -7.59 -8.22
N LEU A 87 1.63 -6.82 -9.09
CA LEU A 87 1.30 -7.18 -10.47
C LEU A 87 0.15 -8.19 -10.65
N TYR A 88 -0.62 -8.45 -9.60
CA TYR A 88 -1.94 -9.04 -9.79
C TYR A 88 -2.84 -8.04 -10.51
N GLN A 89 -3.80 -8.52 -11.27
CA GLN A 89 -4.69 -7.66 -12.04
C GLN A 89 -6.15 -8.06 -11.86
N LEU A 90 -6.94 -7.15 -11.32
CA LEU A 90 -8.40 -7.24 -11.36
C LEU A 90 -8.88 -6.80 -12.74
N ARG A 91 -9.68 -7.66 -13.38
CA ARG A 91 -10.29 -7.42 -14.68
C ARG A 91 -11.81 -7.47 -14.55
N TRP A 92 -12.43 -6.31 -14.66
CA TRP A 92 -13.87 -6.14 -14.61
C TRP A 92 -14.42 -6.09 -16.05
N SER A 93 -15.33 -6.97 -16.40
CA SER A 93 -16.08 -6.94 -17.65
C SER A 93 -17.49 -6.50 -17.33
N LEU A 94 -17.85 -5.27 -17.66
CA LEU A 94 -19.10 -4.65 -17.24
C LEU A 94 -19.98 -4.33 -18.44
N VAL A 95 -21.25 -4.67 -18.33
CA VAL A 95 -22.31 -4.23 -19.24
C VAL A 95 -22.77 -2.86 -18.77
N LEU A 96 -22.57 -1.85 -19.59
CA LEU A 96 -22.85 -0.46 -19.28
C LEU A 96 -24.28 -0.06 -19.66
N PRO A 97 -24.79 1.10 -19.20
CA PRO A 97 -26.16 1.53 -19.48
C PRO A 97 -26.50 1.68 -20.97
N ASP A 98 -25.51 1.91 -21.80
CA ASP A 98 -25.64 1.96 -23.27
C ASP A 98 -25.69 0.58 -23.93
N GLY A 99 -25.69 -0.51 -23.15
CA GLY A 99 -25.70 -1.88 -23.62
C GLY A 99 -24.32 -2.39 -24.09
N THR A 100 -23.28 -1.57 -24.07
CA THR A 100 -21.93 -2.00 -24.45
C THR A 100 -21.26 -2.73 -23.30
N THR A 101 -20.42 -3.72 -23.62
CA THR A 101 -19.56 -4.38 -22.63
C THR A 101 -18.16 -3.78 -22.67
N ARG A 102 -17.70 -3.25 -21.54
CA ARG A 102 -16.33 -2.71 -21.44
C ARG A 102 -15.52 -3.43 -20.36
N THR A 103 -14.22 -3.50 -20.61
CA THR A 103 -13.27 -4.12 -19.70
C THR A 103 -12.43 -3.04 -19.00
N PHE A 104 -12.51 -3.02 -17.68
CA PHE A 104 -11.67 -2.17 -16.84
C PHE A 104 -10.63 -3.03 -16.12
N ARG A 105 -9.38 -2.57 -16.10
CA ARG A 105 -8.27 -3.27 -15.48
C ARG A 105 -7.69 -2.43 -14.37
N ARG A 106 -7.41 -3.07 -13.23
CA ARG A 106 -6.77 -2.43 -12.08
C ARG A 106 -5.68 -3.35 -11.54
N SER A 107 -4.51 -2.80 -11.35
CA SER A 107 -3.42 -3.51 -10.67
C SER A 107 -3.71 -3.55 -9.18
N CYS A 108 -3.41 -4.67 -8.55
CA CYS A 108 -3.46 -4.85 -7.12
C CYS A 108 -2.26 -5.69 -6.68
N SER A 109 -2.00 -5.69 -5.38
CA SER A 109 -1.04 -6.59 -4.76
C SER A 109 -1.76 -7.63 -3.91
N LEU A 110 -1.10 -8.77 -3.72
CA LEU A 110 -1.54 -9.82 -2.81
C LEU A 110 -0.57 -9.85 -1.64
N ALA A 111 -1.08 -9.62 -0.44
CA ALA A 111 -0.31 -9.61 0.78
C ALA A 111 -0.84 -10.64 1.77
N ARG A 112 -0.02 -11.00 2.75
CA ARG A 112 -0.45 -11.84 3.86
C ARG A 112 -1.48 -11.12 4.73
N PHE A 113 -1.20 -9.87 5.05
CA PHE A 113 -2.09 -8.99 5.81
C PHE A 113 -2.29 -7.67 5.06
N GLN A 114 -3.51 -7.21 5.06
CA GLN A 114 -3.79 -5.86 4.60
C GLN A 114 -3.15 -4.89 5.58
N MET A 115 -2.33 -3.97 5.07
CA MET A 115 -1.71 -2.96 5.90
C MET A 115 -2.75 -1.89 6.26
N VAL A 116 -3.62 -2.24 7.19
CA VAL A 116 -4.49 -1.30 7.88
C VAL A 116 -3.65 -0.69 8.99
N LEU A 117 -3.45 0.62 8.93
CA LEU A 117 -2.80 1.31 10.02
C LEU A 117 -3.84 1.53 11.11
N PRO A 118 -3.63 0.99 12.31
CA PRO A 118 -4.50 1.26 13.45
C PRO A 118 -4.17 2.63 14.08
N VAL A 119 -3.80 3.61 13.26
CA VAL A 119 -3.44 4.95 13.72
C VAL A 119 -4.70 5.78 13.72
N ALA A 120 -5.32 5.93 14.88
CA ALA A 120 -6.36 6.92 15.11
C ALA A 120 -5.74 8.32 15.28
N ASP A 121 -6.54 9.36 15.02
CA ASP A 121 -6.10 10.75 15.20
C ASP A 121 -5.56 11.01 16.61
N GLU A 122 -6.17 10.39 17.60
CA GLU A 122 -5.81 10.46 19.02
C GLU A 122 -4.41 9.89 19.29
N ASP A 123 -4.05 8.78 18.62
CA ASP A 123 -2.74 8.14 18.79
C ASP A 123 -1.59 9.00 18.24
N ILE A 124 -1.86 9.81 17.22
CA ILE A 124 -0.83 10.68 16.63
C ILE A 124 -0.62 11.93 17.45
N ILE A 125 -1.70 12.48 18.02
CA ILE A 125 -1.65 13.73 18.76
C ILE A 125 -1.21 13.48 20.19
N ASP A 126 -1.64 12.35 20.80
CA ASP A 126 -1.25 11.81 22.11
C ASP A 126 -1.11 12.89 23.20
N GLY A 127 -1.93 13.94 23.12
CA GLY A 127 -1.89 15.07 24.03
C GLY A 127 -0.67 15.99 23.93
N GLU A 128 0.33 15.67 23.11
CA GLU A 128 1.53 16.49 22.93
C GLU A 128 1.26 17.76 22.11
N TYR A 129 0.34 17.64 21.15
CA TYR A 129 0.03 18.71 20.21
C TYR A 129 -1.50 18.90 20.08
N PRO A 130 -2.20 19.32 21.16
CA PRO A 130 -3.68 19.35 21.17
C PRO A 130 -4.28 20.28 20.12
N ASP A 131 -3.58 21.34 19.73
CA ASP A 131 -4.05 22.31 18.74
C ASP A 131 -3.72 21.94 17.29
N LEU A 132 -3.07 20.80 17.07
CA LEU A 132 -2.54 20.44 15.76
C LEU A 132 -3.65 20.21 14.71
N LEU A 133 -4.76 19.61 15.12
CA LEU A 133 -5.90 19.38 14.24
C LEU A 133 -6.57 20.69 13.82
N ASP A 134 -6.71 21.63 14.75
CA ASP A 134 -7.30 22.94 14.47
C ASP A 134 -6.41 23.72 13.50
N GLN A 135 -5.08 23.66 13.69
CA GLN A 135 -4.12 24.28 12.77
C GLN A 135 -4.15 23.65 11.38
N LEU A 136 -4.32 22.35 11.26
CA LEU A 136 -4.47 21.70 9.96
C LEU A 136 -5.80 22.09 9.29
N ALA A 137 -6.88 22.19 10.06
CA ALA A 137 -8.18 22.61 9.57
C ALA A 137 -8.16 24.03 8.99
N GLU A 138 -7.39 24.96 9.55
CA GLU A 138 -7.19 26.31 9.01
C GLU A 138 -6.66 26.30 7.57
N TYR A 139 -5.90 25.25 7.20
CA TYR A 139 -5.37 25.06 5.84
C TYR A 139 -6.22 24.14 4.97
N SER A 140 -7.43 23.78 5.41
CA SER A 140 -8.31 22.83 4.73
C SER A 140 -7.64 21.45 4.50
N ASP A 141 -6.74 21.07 5.38
CA ASP A 141 -6.06 19.78 5.36
C ASP A 141 -6.61 18.85 6.44
N SER A 142 -6.54 17.54 6.18
CA SER A 142 -6.94 16.50 7.14
C SER A 142 -5.74 15.65 7.53
N LEU A 143 -5.77 15.11 8.74
CA LEU A 143 -4.74 14.22 9.25
C LEU A 143 -4.59 12.96 8.37
N ASP A 144 -5.70 12.40 7.88
CA ASP A 144 -5.73 11.24 6.99
C ASP A 144 -4.86 11.43 5.74
N LYS A 145 -4.89 12.62 5.16
CA LYS A 145 -4.06 12.96 3.99
C LYS A 145 -2.57 12.82 4.31
N TRP A 146 -2.16 13.29 5.47
CA TRP A 146 -0.77 13.24 5.93
C TRP A 146 -0.34 11.83 6.30
N LEU A 147 -1.23 11.08 6.98
CA LEU A 147 -1.03 9.67 7.27
C LEU A 147 -0.84 8.83 6.03
N TYR A 148 -1.75 8.99 5.06
CA TYR A 148 -1.63 8.30 3.78
C TYR A 148 -0.33 8.61 3.06
N ALA A 149 0.09 9.88 3.08
CA ALA A 149 1.35 10.29 2.46
C ALA A 149 2.57 9.72 3.20
N ALA A 150 2.54 9.69 4.54
CA ALA A 150 3.60 9.11 5.35
C ALA A 150 3.72 7.59 5.12
N LYS A 151 2.59 6.87 5.17
CA LYS A 151 2.52 5.45 4.82
C LYS A 151 3.16 5.17 3.46
N ARG A 152 2.77 5.91 2.44
CA ARG A 152 3.30 5.73 1.08
C ARG A 152 4.82 5.95 1.02
N ASP A 153 5.36 6.91 1.79
CA ASP A 153 6.79 7.13 1.85
C ASP A 153 7.52 5.93 2.49
N VAL A 154 7.03 5.46 3.63
CA VAL A 154 7.62 4.32 4.35
C VAL A 154 7.61 3.07 3.47
N LEU A 155 6.47 2.74 2.84
CA LEU A 155 6.37 1.59 1.94
C LEU A 155 7.34 1.70 0.76
N ARG A 156 7.51 2.90 0.21
CA ARG A 156 8.49 3.14 -0.87
C ARG A 156 9.93 2.95 -0.41
N GLU A 157 10.25 3.36 0.81
CA GLU A 157 11.58 3.18 1.38
C GLU A 157 11.88 1.71 1.71
N LEU A 158 10.88 0.96 2.21
CA LEU A 158 10.97 -0.49 2.38
C LEU A 158 11.26 -1.19 1.05
N ALA A 159 10.49 -0.89 0.03
CA ALA A 159 10.68 -1.46 -1.30
C ALA A 159 12.10 -1.19 -1.89
N LYS A 160 12.66 0.01 -1.64
CA LYS A 160 14.05 0.33 -2.04
C LYS A 160 15.10 -0.52 -1.32
N LYS A 161 14.79 -1.00 -0.13
CA LYS A 161 15.66 -1.88 0.66
C LYS A 161 15.42 -3.37 0.36
N ASN A 162 14.64 -3.71 -0.66
CA ASN A 162 14.16 -5.06 -0.95
C ASN A 162 13.37 -5.71 0.19
N GLN A 163 12.72 -4.90 1.00
CA GLN A 163 11.78 -5.32 2.03
C GLN A 163 10.37 -5.09 1.49
N TRP A 164 9.74 -6.15 1.03
CA TRP A 164 8.45 -6.06 0.38
C TRP A 164 7.32 -5.94 1.42
N PRO A 165 6.54 -4.86 1.41
CA PRO A 165 5.45 -4.66 2.36
C PRO A 165 4.44 -5.81 2.40
N GLU A 166 4.27 -6.50 1.29
CA GLU A 166 3.35 -7.63 1.13
C GLU A 166 3.74 -8.85 1.97
N THR A 167 5.01 -8.93 2.37
CA THR A 167 5.56 -10.04 3.17
C THR A 167 5.65 -9.72 4.67
N ILE A 168 5.17 -8.58 5.11
CA ILE A 168 5.17 -8.20 6.52
C ILE A 168 4.19 -9.09 7.28
N ILE A 169 4.66 -9.66 8.40
CA ILE A 169 3.86 -10.52 9.26
C ILE A 169 2.95 -9.70 10.17
N ASP A 170 3.48 -8.61 10.72
CA ASP A 170 2.73 -7.72 11.60
C ASP A 170 2.83 -6.28 11.11
N PRO A 171 1.77 -5.72 10.53
CA PRO A 171 1.75 -4.31 10.12
C PRO A 171 1.98 -3.34 11.28
N GLY A 172 1.69 -3.73 12.52
CA GLY A 172 1.93 -2.94 13.71
C GLY A 172 3.40 -2.60 13.94
N ASP A 173 4.31 -3.44 13.44
CA ASP A 173 5.76 -3.18 13.51
C ASP A 173 6.17 -1.88 12.78
N LEU A 174 5.34 -1.34 11.90
CA LEU A 174 5.57 -0.09 11.18
C LEU A 174 4.86 1.14 11.79
N TYR A 175 4.07 0.93 12.83
CA TYR A 175 3.22 1.98 13.41
C TYR A 175 4.02 3.23 13.77
N GLU A 176 5.02 3.10 14.63
CA GLU A 176 5.80 4.23 15.12
C GLU A 176 6.58 4.91 13.99
N LEU A 177 7.14 4.13 13.08
CA LEU A 177 7.84 4.65 11.90
C LEU A 177 6.94 5.55 11.05
N ILE A 178 5.69 5.15 10.81
CA ILE A 178 4.72 5.92 10.04
C ILE A 178 4.25 7.14 10.83
N ARG A 179 4.04 7.00 12.15
CA ARG A 179 3.71 8.10 13.05
C ARG A 179 4.76 9.20 12.98
N GLN A 180 6.03 8.88 13.21
CA GLN A 180 7.12 9.86 13.17
C GLN A 180 7.26 10.52 11.78
N ARG A 181 7.07 9.75 10.71
CA ARG A 181 7.07 10.30 9.35
C ARG A 181 5.90 11.26 9.11
N CYS A 182 4.73 10.95 9.64
CA CYS A 182 3.55 11.81 9.55
C CYS A 182 3.79 13.15 10.25
N MET A 183 4.21 13.12 11.51
CA MET A 183 4.51 14.30 12.30
C MET A 183 5.60 15.17 11.67
N TRP A 184 6.68 14.56 11.18
CA TRP A 184 7.71 15.29 10.46
C TRP A 184 7.16 16.03 9.23
N ARG A 185 6.25 15.42 8.47
CA ARG A 185 5.63 16.05 7.31
C ARG A 185 4.75 17.23 7.69
N ILE A 186 3.93 17.06 8.73
CA ILE A 186 3.04 18.10 9.22
C ILE A 186 3.86 19.31 9.70
N PHE A 187 4.84 19.10 10.58
CA PHE A 187 5.66 20.19 11.08
C PHE A 187 6.54 20.82 9.98
N LYS A 188 6.97 20.07 9.00
CA LYS A 188 7.61 20.63 7.81
C LYS A 188 6.68 21.58 7.06
N PHE A 189 5.42 21.21 6.91
CA PHE A 189 4.41 22.03 6.25
C PHE A 189 4.13 23.31 7.05
N LEU A 190 3.86 23.19 8.34
CA LEU A 190 3.56 24.31 9.23
C LEU A 190 4.76 25.30 9.32
N ALA A 191 5.95 24.78 9.50
CA ALA A 191 7.16 25.62 9.51
C ALA A 191 7.41 26.37 8.20
N THR A 192 6.92 25.86 7.08
CA THR A 192 7.06 26.52 5.76
C THR A 192 6.00 27.59 5.54
N ARG A 193 4.85 27.48 6.22
CA ARG A 193 3.69 28.36 6.05
C ARG A 193 3.59 29.48 7.07
N SER A 194 4.32 29.41 8.18
CA SER A 194 4.36 30.47 9.19
C SER A 194 4.99 31.75 8.61
N PRO A 195 4.25 32.87 8.45
CA PRO A 195 4.66 34.01 7.62
C PRO A 195 5.76 34.89 8.26
N GLN A 196 6.05 34.74 9.51
CA GLN A 196 7.02 35.60 10.22
C GLN A 196 8.02 34.75 11.01
N GLY A 197 9.15 34.47 10.39
CA GLY A 197 10.35 34.06 11.13
C GLY A 197 10.19 32.89 12.09
N GLY A 198 9.40 31.93 11.66
CA GLY A 198 9.26 30.63 12.27
C GLY A 198 8.82 30.66 13.71
N ASP A 199 7.65 30.19 13.97
CA ASP A 199 7.42 29.65 15.30
C ASP A 199 8.54 28.62 15.52
N THR A 200 9.49 28.96 16.37
CA THR A 200 10.69 28.15 16.65
C THR A 200 10.29 26.74 17.05
N ASN A 201 9.09 26.58 17.62
CA ASN A 201 8.50 25.32 18.02
C ASN A 201 8.29 24.36 16.84
N TYR A 202 7.78 24.83 15.68
CA TYR A 202 7.56 23.93 14.51
C TYR A 202 8.87 23.49 13.87
N ALA A 203 9.88 24.35 13.86
CA ALA A 203 11.18 23.99 13.31
C ALA A 203 11.88 22.97 14.23
N GLU A 204 11.71 23.10 15.53
CA GLU A 204 12.24 22.19 16.53
C GLU A 204 11.51 20.83 16.49
N ALA A 205 10.18 20.82 16.52
CA ALA A 205 9.36 19.62 16.39
C ALA A 205 9.64 18.86 15.08
N LYS A 206 9.79 19.59 13.96
CA LYS A 206 10.20 18.98 12.70
C LYS A 206 11.56 18.27 12.81
N ARG A 207 12.54 18.89 13.47
CA ARG A 207 13.87 18.29 13.67
C ARG A 207 13.76 17.03 14.53
N GLU A 208 13.08 17.14 15.67
CA GLU A 208 12.87 16.04 16.62
C GLU A 208 12.22 14.83 15.95
N HIS A 209 11.07 15.00 15.31
CA HIS A 209 10.40 13.91 14.61
C HIS A 209 11.20 13.37 13.42
N GLY A 210 12.05 14.19 12.83
CA GLY A 210 13.01 13.75 11.82
C GLY A 210 14.09 12.83 12.38
N GLU A 211 14.63 13.16 13.54
CA GLU A 211 15.64 12.37 14.26
C GLU A 211 15.02 11.06 14.78
N LEU A 212 13.82 11.12 15.38
CA LEU A 212 13.08 9.96 15.83
C LEU A 212 12.76 9.02 14.64
N TYR A 213 12.32 9.56 13.51
CA TYR A 213 12.11 8.76 12.32
C TYR A 213 13.36 8.00 11.86
N GLN A 214 14.54 8.65 11.90
CA GLN A 214 15.80 7.98 11.56
C GLN A 214 16.19 6.92 12.58
N LEU A 215 15.92 7.17 13.87
CA LEU A 215 16.16 6.21 14.93
C LEU A 215 15.26 4.98 14.77
N GLU A 216 13.95 5.17 14.58
CA GLU A 216 12.99 4.09 14.32
C GLU A 216 13.39 3.28 13.10
N TRP A 217 13.85 3.96 12.05
CA TRP A 217 14.32 3.30 10.84
C TRP A 217 15.58 2.47 11.04
N ALA A 218 16.48 2.92 11.92
CA ALA A 218 17.70 2.20 12.26
C ALA A 218 17.45 0.99 13.17
N THR A 219 16.42 1.07 14.01
CA THR A 219 16.04 0.03 14.98
C THR A 219 14.88 -0.85 14.49
N LEU A 220 14.39 -0.61 13.28
CA LEU A 220 13.24 -1.34 12.71
C LEU A 220 13.49 -2.84 12.73
N SER A 221 12.69 -3.54 13.52
CA SER A 221 12.69 -4.99 13.66
C SER A 221 11.48 -5.64 13.00
N ALA A 222 10.93 -5.01 11.95
CA ALA A 222 9.78 -5.55 11.25
C ALA A 222 10.06 -6.97 10.76
N ARG A 223 9.12 -7.86 11.05
CA ARG A 223 9.21 -9.28 10.74
C ARG A 223 8.69 -9.50 9.32
N PHE A 224 9.54 -10.01 8.48
CA PHE A 224 9.22 -10.35 7.09
C PHE A 224 9.26 -11.86 6.90
N ASP A 225 8.33 -12.35 6.11
CA ASP A 225 8.27 -13.74 5.65
C ASP A 225 8.62 -13.74 4.14
N ARG A 226 9.89 -13.82 3.82
CA ARG A 226 10.40 -13.71 2.45
C ARG A 226 10.36 -15.03 1.69
N ASP A 227 10.47 -16.14 2.42
CA ASP A 227 10.38 -17.48 1.83
C ASP A 227 8.95 -18.03 1.81
N LEU A 228 8.00 -17.25 2.34
CA LEU A 228 6.56 -17.52 2.33
C LEU A 228 6.18 -18.81 3.08
N ASP A 229 6.98 -19.22 4.06
CA ASP A 229 6.72 -20.42 4.85
C ASP A 229 5.74 -20.21 6.03
N GLY A 230 5.38 -18.96 6.28
CA GLY A 230 4.42 -18.62 7.35
C GLY A 230 5.08 -18.13 8.63
N LEU A 231 6.37 -18.19 8.70
CA LEU A 231 7.15 -17.77 9.86
C LEU A 231 7.95 -16.51 9.55
N ALA A 232 8.32 -15.78 10.59
CA ALA A 232 9.27 -14.68 10.41
C ALA A 232 10.63 -15.24 10.01
N ASP A 233 11.22 -14.67 8.99
CA ASP A 233 12.61 -14.96 8.67
C ASP A 233 13.49 -14.59 9.85
N ASP A 234 14.24 -15.54 10.36
CA ASP A 234 15.14 -15.30 11.47
C ASP A 234 16.28 -14.38 11.01
N GLU A 235 16.39 -13.19 11.61
CA GLU A 235 17.46 -12.23 11.31
C GLU A 235 18.85 -12.85 11.52
N THR A 236 18.97 -13.81 12.43
CA THR A 236 20.20 -14.57 12.63
C THR A 236 20.59 -15.37 11.39
N ARG A 237 19.66 -15.92 10.65
CA ARG A 237 19.92 -16.62 9.38
C ARG A 237 20.45 -15.67 8.31
N GLU A 238 19.93 -14.45 8.22
CA GLU A 238 20.42 -13.46 7.26
C GLU A 238 21.79 -12.90 7.65
N SER A 239 22.05 -12.66 8.92
CA SER A 239 23.36 -12.22 9.39
C SER A 239 24.42 -13.29 9.10
N VAL A 240 24.12 -14.55 9.29
CA VAL A 240 25.00 -15.67 8.92
C VAL A 240 25.20 -15.76 7.42
N ARG A 241 24.14 -15.57 6.60
CA ARG A 241 24.30 -15.52 5.12
C ARG A 241 25.14 -14.34 4.67
N ARG A 242 24.99 -13.18 5.27
CA ARG A 242 25.81 -11.99 4.97
C ARG A 242 27.29 -12.17 5.36
N VAL A 243 27.54 -12.89 6.44
CA VAL A 243 28.92 -13.19 6.90
C VAL A 243 29.55 -14.25 6.01
N ILE A 244 28.80 -15.23 5.53
CA ILE A 244 29.33 -16.29 4.66
C ILE A 244 29.66 -15.75 3.26
N HIS A 245 28.84 -14.85 2.70
CA HIS A 245 29.13 -14.25 1.39
C HIS A 245 30.43 -13.43 1.33
N PRO A 246 30.75 -12.60 2.30
CA PRO A 246 32.06 -11.95 2.36
C PRO A 246 33.21 -12.94 2.49
N GLY A 247 32.97 -14.10 3.10
CA GLY A 247 33.95 -15.18 3.17
C GLY A 247 34.34 -15.77 1.84
N GLY A 248 33.56 -15.59 0.79
CA GLY A 248 33.94 -15.90 -0.59
C GLY A 248 34.99 -14.95 -1.18
N ALA A 249 35.18 -13.77 -0.59
CA ALA A 249 36.19 -12.82 -1.04
C ALA A 249 37.64 -13.32 -0.90
N PRO A 250 38.03 -14.05 0.14
CA PRO A 250 39.34 -14.65 0.22
C PRO A 250 39.62 -15.72 -0.83
N GLN A 251 38.60 -16.46 -1.24
CA GLN A 251 38.75 -17.45 -2.30
C GLN A 251 39.04 -16.83 -3.66
N ARG A 252 38.48 -15.63 -3.94
CA ARG A 252 38.82 -14.90 -5.17
C ARG A 252 40.25 -14.36 -5.17
N ARG A 253 40.82 -14.07 -4.01
CA ARG A 253 42.20 -13.62 -3.89
C ARG A 253 43.22 -14.74 -4.14
N ARG A 254 42.83 -15.99 -3.84
CA ARG A 254 43.71 -17.15 -4.11
C ARG A 254 43.85 -17.48 -5.60
N SER A 255 42.84 -17.15 -6.39
CA SER A 255 42.89 -17.35 -7.84
C SER A 255 43.77 -16.31 -8.60
N ARG A 256 44.31 -15.33 -7.88
CA ARG A 256 45.19 -14.30 -8.40
C ARG A 256 46.61 -14.44 -7.88
N ASP A 257 47.03 -15.65 -7.58
CA ASP A 257 48.42 -15.90 -7.28
C ASP A 257 49.23 -15.69 -8.57
N PRO A 258 50.16 -14.71 -8.64
CA PRO A 258 50.84 -14.34 -9.88
C PRO A 258 51.98 -15.26 -10.22
N ARG A 259 51.91 -16.49 -9.84
CA ARG A 259 52.99 -17.44 -10.15
C ARG A 259 52.82 -18.13 -11.47
N TRP A 260 52.27 -17.36 -12.43
CA TRP A 260 52.42 -17.74 -13.86
C TRP A 260 52.26 -16.52 -14.73
#